data_ff1ecf1af9ec6aa3af3c64f4ad435202
#
_entry.id   ff1ecf1af9ec6aa3af3c64f4ad435202
#
_cell.length_a   1.000
_cell.length_b   1.000
_cell.length_c   1.000
_cell.angle_alpha   90.00
_cell.angle_beta   90.00
_cell.angle_gamma   90.00
#
_symmetry.space_group_name_H-M   'P 1'
#
loop_
_entity.id
_entity.type
_entity.pdbx_description
1 polymer ?
#
loop_
_entity_poly.entity_id
_entity_poly.type
_entity_poly.pdbx_seq_one_letter_code
_entity_poly.pdbx_strand_id
1 'polypeptide(L)'
;MKRLSLAIMFVMCTLAMTTQDGIQVKFQGAQPTISDFLTAYLEPTYGEDGECDNEYMNGIRNAWERHRKGLKQLEGDSFTLDVRNGFAVYEYKYREGDSEFLTRFEMCFWNEADKKHKLVGCSRWSYENDRPSLGQYDGLTFLRYDNATKRMIYSEAPGFEVEYDNVTYSLPRTGKDLILNKWNANGQKTQKTLKWNGHGFDK
;
A
#
# COMPACT_ATOMS: atom_id res chain seq x y z
N MET A 1 -63.51 -17.59 29.41
CA MET A 1 -62.11 -18.00 29.19
C MET A 1 -61.61 -17.26 27.94
N LYS A 2 -60.87 -16.17 28.13
CA LYS A 2 -60.30 -15.35 27.04
C LYS A 2 -58.88 -15.81 26.81
N ARG A 3 -58.58 -16.32 25.61
CA ARG A 3 -57.21 -16.69 25.19
C ARG A 3 -56.46 -15.44 24.74
N LEU A 4 -55.43 -15.09 25.49
CA LEU A 4 -54.52 -13.99 25.15
C LEU A 4 -53.48 -14.54 24.16
N SER A 5 -53.55 -14.08 22.89
CA SER A 5 -52.55 -14.38 21.87
C SER A 5 -51.36 -13.44 22.07
N LEU A 6 -50.22 -13.99 22.47
CA LEU A 6 -48.98 -13.26 22.61
C LEU A 6 -48.32 -13.21 21.22
N ALA A 7 -48.37 -12.08 20.56
CA ALA A 7 -47.65 -11.83 19.32
C ALA A 7 -46.16 -11.52 19.66
N ILE A 8 -45.29 -12.47 19.39
CA ILE A 8 -43.83 -12.28 19.48
C ILE A 8 -43.42 -11.46 18.26
N MET A 9 -43.16 -10.17 18.49
CA MET A 9 -42.60 -9.26 17.50
C MET A 9 -41.09 -9.53 17.38
N PHE A 10 -40.71 -10.25 16.32
CA PHE A 10 -39.31 -10.50 15.98
C PHE A 10 -38.73 -9.19 15.43
N VAL A 11 -38.05 -8.42 16.28
CA VAL A 11 -37.28 -7.28 15.86
C VAL A 11 -36.04 -7.84 15.18
N MET A 12 -36.04 -7.94 13.86
CA MET A 12 -34.82 -8.11 13.06
C MET A 12 -33.99 -6.83 13.22
N CYS A 13 -33.04 -6.85 14.15
CA CYS A 13 -31.90 -5.96 14.14
C CYS A 13 -31.08 -6.28 12.89
N THR A 14 -31.37 -5.62 11.78
CA THR A 14 -30.42 -5.53 10.68
C THR A 14 -29.25 -4.73 11.21
N LEU A 15 -28.18 -5.44 11.62
CA LEU A 15 -26.86 -4.88 11.76
C LEU A 15 -26.52 -4.31 10.37
N ALA A 16 -26.69 -3.00 10.21
CA ALA A 16 -26.06 -2.28 9.16
C ALA A 16 -24.54 -2.45 9.40
N MET A 17 -23.95 -3.48 8.78
CA MET A 17 -22.50 -3.50 8.58
C MET A 17 -22.23 -2.24 7.78
N THR A 18 -21.65 -1.24 8.43
CA THR A 18 -20.97 -0.15 7.73
C THR A 18 -19.94 -0.83 6.85
N THR A 19 -20.27 -0.97 5.57
CA THR A 19 -19.33 -1.42 4.57
C THR A 19 -18.21 -0.39 4.60
N GLN A 20 -17.06 -0.77 5.12
CA GLN A 20 -15.87 0.06 5.02
C GLN A 20 -15.69 0.31 3.53
N ASP A 21 -15.93 1.54 3.07
CA ASP A 21 -15.90 1.91 1.67
C ASP A 21 -14.44 1.77 1.17
N GLY A 22 -14.13 0.58 0.63
CA GLY A 22 -12.82 0.27 0.11
C GLY A 22 -12.56 0.99 -1.22
N ILE A 23 -11.31 1.08 -1.60
CA ILE A 23 -10.84 1.69 -2.85
C ILE A 23 -11.29 0.83 -4.03
N GLN A 24 -12.09 1.37 -4.93
CA GLN A 24 -12.55 0.66 -6.12
C GLN A 24 -11.43 0.55 -7.16
N VAL A 25 -11.11 -0.67 -7.61
CA VAL A 25 -10.11 -0.93 -8.66
C VAL A 25 -10.81 -1.12 -10.00
N LYS A 26 -10.60 -0.18 -10.92
CA LYS A 26 -11.09 -0.25 -12.30
C LYS A 26 -10.00 -0.83 -13.19
N PHE A 27 -10.31 -1.85 -13.98
CA PHE A 27 -9.35 -2.48 -14.89
C PHE A 27 -10.03 -3.08 -16.11
N GLN A 28 -9.24 -3.33 -17.16
CA GLN A 28 -9.65 -4.07 -18.35
C GLN A 28 -8.93 -5.41 -18.39
N GLY A 29 -9.62 -6.46 -18.84
CA GLY A 29 -9.06 -7.81 -18.88
C GLY A 29 -9.54 -8.72 -17.77
N ALA A 30 -8.90 -9.87 -17.62
CA ALA A 30 -9.35 -10.92 -16.69
C ALA A 30 -8.94 -10.67 -15.24
N GLN A 31 -7.85 -9.93 -15.01
CA GLN A 31 -7.30 -9.67 -13.68
C GLN A 31 -6.65 -8.27 -13.66
N PRO A 32 -6.69 -7.57 -12.51
CA PRO A 32 -5.99 -6.32 -12.35
C PRO A 32 -4.47 -6.52 -12.36
N THR A 33 -3.78 -5.52 -12.88
CA THR A 33 -2.32 -5.40 -12.90
C THR A 33 -1.84 -4.42 -11.83
N ILE A 34 -0.53 -4.32 -11.64
CA ILE A 34 0.06 -3.31 -10.74
C ILE A 34 -0.32 -1.88 -11.15
N SER A 35 -0.48 -1.62 -12.45
CA SER A 35 -0.93 -0.31 -12.95
C SER A 35 -2.33 0.06 -12.47
N ASP A 36 -3.23 -0.92 -12.40
CA ASP A 36 -4.60 -0.72 -11.99
C ASP A 36 -4.68 -0.46 -10.47
N PHE A 37 -3.92 -1.24 -9.67
CA PHE A 37 -3.80 -1.02 -8.23
C PHE A 37 -3.20 0.34 -7.91
N LEU A 38 -2.10 0.70 -8.58
CA LEU A 38 -1.43 1.98 -8.39
C LEU A 38 -2.35 3.15 -8.76
N THR A 39 -3.06 3.06 -9.90
CA THR A 39 -4.02 4.09 -10.32
C THR A 39 -5.09 4.31 -9.27
N ALA A 40 -5.68 3.21 -8.77
CA ALA A 40 -6.73 3.29 -7.76
C ALA A 40 -6.22 3.85 -6.42
N TYR A 41 -5.01 3.44 -5.99
CA TYR A 41 -4.41 3.89 -4.74
C TYR A 41 -4.03 5.38 -4.76
N LEU A 42 -3.60 5.89 -5.92
CA LEU A 42 -3.19 7.29 -6.10
C LEU A 42 -4.36 8.23 -6.43
N GLU A 43 -5.59 7.73 -6.60
CA GLU A 43 -6.75 8.58 -6.85
C GLU A 43 -6.89 9.62 -5.72
N PRO A 44 -7.07 10.92 -6.05
CA PRO A 44 -7.25 11.93 -5.01
C PRO A 44 -8.50 11.65 -4.17
N THR A 45 -8.36 11.74 -2.86
CA THR A 45 -9.46 11.68 -1.91
C THR A 45 -9.65 13.05 -1.30
N TYR A 46 -10.90 13.43 -1.00
CA TYR A 46 -11.24 14.75 -0.51
C TYR A 46 -12.08 14.61 0.75
N GLY A 47 -11.70 15.35 1.79
CA GLY A 47 -12.45 15.48 3.03
C GLY A 47 -13.76 16.27 2.86
N GLU A 48 -14.53 16.38 3.93
CA GLU A 48 -15.79 17.15 3.95
C GLU A 48 -15.57 18.65 3.71
N ASP A 49 -14.37 19.16 4.02
CA ASP A 49 -13.93 20.53 3.78
C ASP A 49 -13.53 20.81 2.32
N GLY A 50 -13.46 19.75 1.49
CA GLY A 50 -13.05 19.81 0.09
C GLY A 50 -11.52 19.85 -0.11
N GLU A 51 -10.73 19.69 0.94
CA GLU A 51 -9.29 19.57 0.85
C GLU A 51 -8.88 18.14 0.45
N CYS A 52 -7.72 18.00 -0.18
CA CYS A 52 -7.21 16.71 -0.65
C CYS A 52 -6.52 15.96 0.50
N ASP A 53 -7.16 14.92 1.03
CA ASP A 53 -6.65 14.13 2.17
C ASP A 53 -5.30 13.44 1.89
N ASN A 54 -5.05 13.09 0.63
CA ASN A 54 -3.83 12.41 0.23
C ASN A 54 -2.91 13.28 -0.64
N GLU A 55 -2.83 14.58 -0.36
CA GLU A 55 -1.97 15.53 -1.07
C GLU A 55 -0.49 15.14 -1.03
N TYR A 56 -0.04 14.51 0.06
CA TYR A 56 1.33 13.99 0.21
C TYR A 56 1.72 12.97 -0.87
N MET A 57 0.75 12.43 -1.62
CA MET A 57 0.96 11.55 -2.77
C MET A 57 1.15 12.29 -4.10
N ASN A 58 1.07 13.64 -4.13
CA ASN A 58 1.11 14.40 -5.38
C ASN A 58 2.37 14.15 -6.21
N GLY A 59 3.55 14.03 -5.59
CA GLY A 59 4.79 13.71 -6.29
C GLY A 59 4.70 12.37 -7.04
N ILE A 60 4.25 11.32 -6.35
CA ILE A 60 4.10 9.97 -6.92
C ILE A 60 3.04 9.98 -8.02
N ARG A 61 1.92 10.68 -7.80
CA ARG A 61 0.81 10.83 -8.76
C ARG A 61 1.29 11.51 -10.04
N ASN A 62 2.03 12.59 -9.93
CA ASN A 62 2.59 13.31 -11.07
C ASN A 62 3.59 12.44 -11.85
N ALA A 63 4.48 11.73 -11.17
CA ALA A 63 5.43 10.82 -11.80
C ALA A 63 4.71 9.67 -12.53
N TRP A 64 3.66 9.10 -11.93
CA TRP A 64 2.81 8.08 -12.54
C TRP A 64 2.12 8.61 -13.80
N GLU A 65 1.49 9.79 -13.75
CA GLU A 65 0.83 10.41 -14.90
C GLU A 65 1.81 10.70 -16.03
N ARG A 66 3.01 11.18 -15.73
CA ARG A 66 4.06 11.41 -16.73
C ARG A 66 4.50 10.09 -17.38
N HIS A 67 4.68 9.04 -16.56
CA HIS A 67 5.03 7.70 -17.05
C HIS A 67 3.96 7.16 -18.01
N ARG A 68 2.68 7.24 -17.66
CA ARG A 68 1.56 6.79 -18.50
C ARG A 68 1.49 7.50 -19.84
N LYS A 69 1.86 8.79 -19.87
CA LYS A 69 1.88 9.63 -21.06
C LYS A 69 3.19 9.52 -21.87
N GLY A 70 4.14 8.69 -21.45
CA GLY A 70 5.46 8.57 -22.09
C GLY A 70 6.30 9.85 -21.98
N LEU A 71 6.03 10.69 -20.99
CA LEU A 71 6.76 11.95 -20.77
C LEU A 71 8.01 11.69 -19.90
N LYS A 72 9.06 12.51 -20.13
CA LYS A 72 10.25 12.49 -19.28
C LYS A 72 9.87 12.86 -17.84
N GLN A 73 10.43 12.16 -16.85
CA GLN A 73 10.27 12.52 -15.43
C GLN A 73 10.87 13.91 -15.13
N LEU A 74 10.42 14.53 -14.05
CA LEU A 74 10.99 15.79 -13.58
C LEU A 74 12.40 15.56 -13.01
N GLU A 75 13.14 16.64 -12.79
CA GLU A 75 14.45 16.58 -12.15
C GLU A 75 14.31 16.01 -10.74
N GLY A 76 15.18 15.08 -10.37
CA GLY A 76 15.13 14.35 -9.11
C GLY A 76 14.16 13.18 -9.11
N ASP A 77 13.14 13.16 -9.97
CA ASP A 77 12.16 12.07 -10.05
C ASP A 77 12.66 10.90 -10.88
N SER A 78 12.37 9.70 -10.43
CA SER A 78 12.42 8.49 -11.23
C SER A 78 11.19 7.64 -11.01
N PHE A 79 10.73 6.95 -12.05
CA PHE A 79 9.59 6.04 -11.98
C PHE A 79 9.84 4.79 -12.81
N THR A 80 9.65 3.62 -12.21
CA THR A 80 9.76 2.33 -12.88
C THR A 80 8.50 1.51 -12.63
N LEU A 81 7.93 0.97 -13.71
CA LEU A 81 6.82 0.04 -13.67
C LEU A 81 7.24 -1.30 -14.26
N ASP A 82 7.13 -2.36 -13.47
CA ASP A 82 7.39 -3.73 -13.87
C ASP A 82 6.09 -4.55 -13.82
N VAL A 83 5.29 -4.42 -14.89
CA VAL A 83 3.97 -5.07 -14.97
C VAL A 83 4.10 -6.59 -14.87
N ARG A 84 5.17 -7.16 -15.46
CA ARG A 84 5.41 -8.62 -15.46
C ARG A 84 5.57 -9.17 -14.05
N ASN A 85 6.29 -8.46 -13.20
CA ASN A 85 6.56 -8.85 -11.83
C ASN A 85 5.58 -8.24 -10.81
N GLY A 86 4.61 -7.41 -11.28
CA GLY A 86 3.63 -6.80 -10.40
C GLY A 86 4.24 -5.79 -9.43
N PHE A 87 5.20 -4.97 -9.90
CA PHE A 87 5.96 -4.04 -9.07
C PHE A 87 6.01 -2.64 -9.68
N ALA A 88 5.91 -1.63 -8.83
CA ALA A 88 6.14 -0.23 -9.17
C ALA A 88 7.04 0.43 -8.13
N VAL A 89 7.91 1.34 -8.58
CA VAL A 89 8.74 2.15 -7.69
C VAL A 89 8.85 3.58 -8.21
N TYR A 90 8.71 4.51 -7.29
CA TYR A 90 9.01 5.93 -7.46
C TYR A 90 10.11 6.33 -6.50
N GLU A 91 11.05 7.15 -6.97
CA GLU A 91 12.07 7.78 -6.15
C GLU A 91 12.13 9.27 -6.49
N TYR A 92 12.27 10.08 -5.45
CA TYR A 92 12.61 11.49 -5.55
C TYR A 92 13.91 11.75 -4.79
N LYS A 93 14.91 12.29 -5.50
CA LYS A 93 16.24 12.59 -4.95
C LYS A 93 16.52 14.07 -5.08
N TYR A 94 17.02 14.67 -4.01
CA TYR A 94 17.52 16.04 -4.04
C TYR A 94 18.69 16.21 -3.08
N ARG A 95 19.44 17.30 -3.23
CA ARG A 95 20.53 17.69 -2.34
C ARG A 95 20.26 19.05 -1.74
N GLU A 96 20.58 19.19 -0.46
CA GLU A 96 20.56 20.44 0.27
C GLU A 96 21.83 20.53 1.11
N GLY A 97 22.72 21.50 0.76
CA GLY A 97 24.06 21.55 1.32
C GLY A 97 24.85 20.27 1.03
N ASP A 98 25.37 19.65 2.08
CA ASP A 98 26.14 18.40 2.00
C ASP A 98 25.27 17.15 2.18
N SER A 99 23.96 17.30 2.43
CA SER A 99 23.04 16.19 2.62
C SER A 99 22.35 15.79 1.30
N GLU A 100 22.25 14.45 1.08
CA GLU A 100 21.45 13.84 0.03
C GLU A 100 20.17 13.27 0.64
N PHE A 101 19.03 13.65 0.06
CA PHE A 101 17.72 13.19 0.48
C PHE A 101 17.11 12.30 -0.59
N LEU A 102 16.46 11.22 -0.13
CA LEU A 102 15.74 10.29 -0.98
C LEU A 102 14.37 10.00 -0.34
N THR A 103 13.30 10.21 -1.09
CA THR A 103 11.99 9.60 -0.79
C THR A 103 11.78 8.46 -1.77
N ARG A 104 11.46 7.26 -1.26
CA ARG A 104 11.21 6.07 -2.06
C ARG A 104 9.84 5.50 -1.73
N PHE A 105 9.02 5.33 -2.75
CA PHE A 105 7.73 4.64 -2.69
C PHE A 105 7.80 3.37 -3.54
N GLU A 106 7.33 2.26 -2.98
CA GLU A 106 7.21 0.98 -3.68
C GLU A 106 5.78 0.44 -3.54
N MET A 107 5.32 -0.25 -4.58
CA MET A 107 4.07 -1.01 -4.54
C MET A 107 4.28 -2.36 -5.21
N CYS A 108 3.76 -3.42 -4.61
CA CYS A 108 3.66 -4.73 -5.23
C CYS A 108 2.39 -5.45 -4.77
N PHE A 109 2.12 -6.64 -5.32
CA PHE A 109 1.04 -7.48 -4.82
C PHE A 109 1.40 -8.96 -4.80
N TRP A 110 0.76 -9.68 -3.89
CA TRP A 110 0.84 -11.14 -3.77
C TRP A 110 -0.52 -11.76 -4.07
N ASN A 111 -0.53 -12.88 -4.77
CA ASN A 111 -1.73 -13.69 -4.89
C ASN A 111 -1.87 -14.54 -3.62
N GLU A 112 -3.02 -14.46 -2.94
CA GLU A 112 -3.31 -15.32 -1.81
C GLU A 112 -3.62 -16.75 -2.28
N ALA A 113 -3.38 -17.73 -1.42
CA ALA A 113 -3.56 -19.16 -1.73
C ALA A 113 -5.02 -19.52 -2.06
N ASP A 114 -5.98 -18.74 -1.56
CA ASP A 114 -7.41 -18.92 -1.83
C ASP A 114 -7.82 -18.54 -3.26
N LYS A 115 -6.92 -17.89 -4.03
CA LYS A 115 -7.14 -17.41 -5.41
C LYS A 115 -8.28 -16.41 -5.58
N LYS A 116 -8.89 -15.98 -4.49
CA LYS A 116 -9.98 -14.98 -4.47
C LYS A 116 -9.49 -13.62 -4.12
N HIS A 117 -8.39 -13.53 -3.39
CA HIS A 117 -7.84 -12.29 -2.88
C HIS A 117 -6.41 -12.06 -3.36
N LYS A 118 -6.00 -10.79 -3.31
CA LYS A 118 -4.61 -10.36 -3.46
C LYS A 118 -4.27 -9.45 -2.29
N LEU A 119 -3.08 -9.61 -1.74
CA LEU A 119 -2.50 -8.67 -0.81
C LEU A 119 -1.72 -7.62 -1.62
N VAL A 120 -2.04 -6.36 -1.47
CA VAL A 120 -1.31 -5.23 -2.08
C VAL A 120 -0.50 -4.59 -0.97
N GLY A 121 0.81 -4.46 -1.17
CA GLY A 121 1.70 -3.76 -0.25
C GLY A 121 2.16 -2.45 -0.85
N CYS A 122 2.15 -1.40 -0.03
CA CYS A 122 2.68 -0.09 -0.33
C CYS A 122 3.68 0.29 0.75
N SER A 123 4.89 0.68 0.37
CA SER A 123 5.88 1.20 1.31
C SER A 123 6.36 2.57 0.87
N ARG A 124 6.52 3.49 1.80
CA ARG A 124 7.09 4.82 1.56
C ARG A 124 8.11 5.09 2.66
N TRP A 125 9.32 5.47 2.26
CA TRP A 125 10.42 5.71 3.18
C TRP A 125 11.24 6.90 2.73
N SER A 126 11.62 7.73 3.70
CA SER A 126 12.52 8.86 3.52
C SER A 126 13.89 8.54 4.11
N TYR A 127 14.94 9.03 3.45
CA TYR A 127 16.33 8.81 3.83
C TYR A 127 17.09 10.12 3.74
N GLU A 128 18.06 10.30 4.64
CA GLU A 128 19.10 11.31 4.58
C GLU A 128 20.44 10.61 4.64
N ASN A 129 21.29 10.80 3.62
CA ASN A 129 22.62 10.17 3.53
C ASN A 129 22.55 8.64 3.76
N ASP A 130 21.63 7.96 3.06
CA ASP A 130 21.35 6.52 3.14
C ASP A 130 20.86 6.00 4.50
N ARG A 131 20.50 6.87 5.43
CA ARG A 131 19.90 6.50 6.72
C ARG A 131 18.42 6.88 6.74
N PRO A 132 17.56 6.06 7.38
CA PRO A 132 16.16 6.44 7.54
C PRO A 132 16.02 7.79 8.23
N SER A 133 15.28 8.69 7.60
CA SER A 133 14.87 9.99 8.14
C SER A 133 13.34 10.07 8.03
N LEU A 134 12.66 9.33 8.93
CA LEU A 134 11.25 9.01 8.78
C LEU A 134 10.36 10.22 9.07
N GLY A 135 9.48 10.52 8.12
CA GLY A 135 8.41 11.52 8.24
C GLY A 135 7.07 10.88 8.63
N GLN A 136 6.08 11.72 8.88
CA GLN A 136 4.74 11.28 9.32
C GLN A 136 4.00 10.40 8.31
N TYR A 137 4.38 10.42 7.03
CA TYR A 137 3.77 9.63 5.96
C TYR A 137 4.59 8.41 5.56
N ASP A 138 5.71 8.16 6.25
CA ASP A 138 6.53 6.99 5.99
C ASP A 138 5.96 5.77 6.69
N GLY A 139 5.97 4.65 6.00
CA GLY A 139 5.42 3.43 6.55
C GLY A 139 5.23 2.32 5.52
N LEU A 140 4.83 1.17 6.04
CA LEU A 140 4.38 0.01 5.29
C LEU A 140 2.89 -0.18 5.51
N THR A 141 2.14 -0.19 4.42
CA THR A 141 0.68 -0.34 4.41
C THR A 141 0.28 -1.54 3.58
N PHE A 142 -0.70 -2.28 4.05
CA PHE A 142 -1.31 -3.37 3.29
C PHE A 142 -2.77 -3.08 3.00
N LEU A 143 -3.21 -3.51 1.81
CA LEU A 143 -4.60 -3.52 1.40
C LEU A 143 -4.92 -4.91 0.86
N ARG A 144 -6.07 -5.44 1.23
CA ARG A 144 -6.56 -6.70 0.71
C ARG A 144 -7.56 -6.43 -0.41
N TYR A 145 -7.24 -6.88 -1.60
CA TYR A 145 -8.11 -6.80 -2.78
C TYR A 145 -8.95 -8.07 -2.89
N ASP A 146 -10.26 -7.90 -3.13
CA ASP A 146 -11.20 -8.98 -3.37
C ASP A 146 -11.63 -8.99 -4.84
N ASN A 147 -11.42 -10.13 -5.51
CA ASN A 147 -11.76 -10.33 -6.93
C ASN A 147 -13.26 -10.21 -7.23
N ALA A 148 -14.15 -10.50 -6.26
CA ALA A 148 -15.59 -10.47 -6.46
C ALA A 148 -16.12 -9.02 -6.39
N THR A 149 -15.69 -8.26 -5.39
CA THR A 149 -16.13 -6.86 -5.19
C THR A 149 -15.29 -5.86 -5.98
N LYS A 150 -14.10 -6.26 -6.44
CA LYS A 150 -13.10 -5.41 -7.09
C LYS A 150 -12.67 -4.22 -6.23
N ARG A 151 -12.59 -4.40 -4.92
CA ARG A 151 -12.22 -3.37 -3.95
C ARG A 151 -10.98 -3.76 -3.17
N MET A 152 -10.16 -2.76 -2.84
CA MET A 152 -9.08 -2.86 -1.88
C MET A 152 -9.53 -2.26 -0.55
N ILE A 153 -9.32 -2.97 0.55
CA ILE A 153 -9.62 -2.50 1.90
C ILE A 153 -8.33 -2.55 2.70
N TYR A 154 -8.04 -1.53 3.50
CA TYR A 154 -6.91 -1.53 4.40
C TYR A 154 -6.93 -2.75 5.32
N SER A 155 -5.80 -3.38 5.48
CA SER A 155 -5.64 -4.57 6.32
C SER A 155 -4.36 -4.48 7.15
N GLU A 156 -4.33 -5.23 8.23
CA GLU A 156 -3.11 -5.44 9.02
C GLU A 156 -2.07 -6.22 8.20
N ALA A 157 -0.79 -6.11 8.61
CA ALA A 157 0.27 -6.91 8.05
C ALA A 157 0.07 -8.40 8.42
N PRO A 158 -0.10 -9.30 7.44
CA PRO A 158 -0.40 -10.69 7.75
C PRO A 158 0.85 -11.42 8.27
N GLY A 159 0.82 -11.85 9.53
CA GLY A 159 1.85 -12.68 10.14
C GLY A 159 2.98 -11.93 10.86
N PHE A 160 2.98 -10.59 10.87
CA PHE A 160 3.95 -9.82 11.65
C PHE A 160 3.37 -8.45 12.05
N GLU A 161 4.01 -7.83 13.03
CA GLU A 161 3.74 -6.45 13.42
C GLU A 161 4.74 -5.52 12.72
N VAL A 162 4.27 -4.40 12.18
CA VAL A 162 5.12 -3.41 11.51
C VAL A 162 5.90 -2.62 12.56
N GLU A 163 7.22 -2.67 12.46
CA GLU A 163 8.13 -1.87 13.28
C GLU A 163 8.45 -0.55 12.56
N TYR A 164 8.65 0.55 13.31
CA TYR A 164 8.94 1.87 12.73
C TYR A 164 10.28 2.47 13.21
N ASP A 165 10.81 2.03 14.35
CA ASP A 165 12.04 2.59 14.92
C ASP A 165 13.28 2.14 14.16
N ASN A 166 13.86 3.04 13.36
CA ASN A 166 15.03 2.76 12.53
C ASN A 166 14.87 1.53 11.62
N VAL A 167 13.65 1.31 11.15
CA VAL A 167 13.29 0.17 10.30
C VAL A 167 12.63 0.68 9.03
N THR A 168 12.98 0.06 7.90
CA THR A 168 12.26 0.21 6.63
C THR A 168 12.00 -1.15 6.02
N TYR A 169 11.05 -1.22 5.11
CA TYR A 169 10.71 -2.45 4.39
C TYR A 169 10.91 -2.24 2.90
N SER A 170 11.57 -3.19 2.25
CA SER A 170 11.69 -3.22 0.79
C SER A 170 10.77 -4.29 0.24
N LEU A 171 9.89 -3.89 -0.68
CA LEU A 171 8.97 -4.79 -1.34
C LEU A 171 9.67 -5.57 -2.46
N PRO A 172 9.28 -6.84 -2.72
CA PRO A 172 9.94 -7.66 -3.72
C PRO A 172 9.58 -7.21 -5.14
N ARG A 173 10.58 -6.85 -5.95
CA ARG A 173 10.40 -6.72 -7.40
C ARG A 173 10.40 -8.08 -8.08
N THR A 174 11.19 -9.02 -7.56
CA THR A 174 11.24 -10.42 -7.99
C THR A 174 11.13 -11.31 -6.76
N GLY A 175 10.51 -12.49 -6.92
CA GLY A 175 10.20 -13.34 -5.78
C GLY A 175 8.96 -12.91 -5.02
N LYS A 176 8.90 -13.21 -3.72
CA LYS A 176 7.71 -12.96 -2.88
C LYS A 176 8.07 -12.49 -1.47
N ASP A 177 9.33 -12.48 -1.11
CA ASP A 177 9.76 -12.24 0.25
C ASP A 177 9.96 -10.76 0.51
N LEU A 178 9.47 -10.29 1.64
CA LEU A 178 9.63 -8.92 2.12
C LEU A 178 10.95 -8.80 2.87
N ILE A 179 11.71 -7.73 2.65
CA ILE A 179 12.97 -7.47 3.35
C ILE A 179 12.76 -6.37 4.39
N LEU A 180 12.95 -6.72 5.64
CA LEU A 180 13.04 -5.80 6.75
C LEU A 180 14.49 -5.32 6.87
N ASN A 181 14.71 -4.02 6.78
CA ASN A 181 16.00 -3.36 6.96
C ASN A 181 16.00 -2.65 8.32
N LYS A 182 16.99 -2.89 9.15
CA LYS A 182 17.12 -2.28 10.48
C LYS A 182 18.50 -1.66 10.65
N TRP A 183 18.54 -0.42 11.16
CA TRP A 183 19.79 0.29 11.45
C TRP A 183 20.00 0.37 12.96
N ASN A 184 21.22 0.10 13.39
CA ASN A 184 21.64 0.33 14.78
C ASN A 184 22.07 1.79 14.99
N ALA A 185 22.37 2.17 16.24
CA ALA A 185 22.80 3.51 16.60
C ALA A 185 24.10 3.95 15.88
N ASN A 186 24.95 3.00 15.47
CA ASN A 186 26.17 3.28 14.72
C ASN A 186 25.94 3.40 13.21
N GLY A 187 24.68 3.31 12.75
CA GLY A 187 24.32 3.38 11.35
C GLY A 187 24.61 2.12 10.53
N GLN A 188 24.92 1.00 11.19
CA GLN A 188 25.08 -0.28 10.50
C GLN A 188 23.70 -0.86 10.20
N LYS A 189 23.52 -1.28 8.93
CA LYS A 189 22.31 -1.90 8.43
C LYS A 189 22.36 -3.42 8.57
N THR A 190 21.31 -4.00 9.13
CA THR A 190 21.04 -5.45 9.10
C THR A 190 19.77 -5.72 8.30
N GLN A 191 19.64 -6.95 7.79
CA GLN A 191 18.48 -7.34 7.01
C GLN A 191 17.89 -8.64 7.54
N LYS A 192 16.55 -8.71 7.53
CA LYS A 192 15.79 -9.92 7.83
C LYS A 192 14.79 -10.18 6.70
N THR A 193 14.74 -11.42 6.23
CA THR A 193 13.76 -11.84 5.23
C THR A 193 12.50 -12.35 5.93
N LEU A 194 11.34 -11.82 5.53
CA LEU A 194 10.02 -12.32 5.90
C LEU A 194 9.48 -13.08 4.69
N LYS A 195 9.29 -14.40 4.85
CA LYS A 195 8.92 -15.30 3.74
C LYS A 195 7.42 -15.35 3.53
N TRP A 196 6.97 -15.12 2.30
CA TRP A 196 5.57 -15.25 1.94
C TRP A 196 5.16 -16.72 1.77
N ASN A 197 4.15 -17.17 2.53
CA ASN A 197 3.64 -18.55 2.52
C ASN A 197 2.30 -18.73 1.79
N GLY A 198 1.75 -17.65 1.19
CA GLY A 198 0.45 -17.65 0.52
C GLY A 198 -0.71 -17.12 1.38
N HIS A 199 -0.49 -16.94 2.67
CA HIS A 199 -1.48 -16.42 3.63
C HIS A 199 -0.95 -15.24 4.45
N GLY A 200 0.38 -15.21 4.66
CA GLY A 200 1.06 -14.22 5.45
C GLY A 200 2.58 -14.38 5.34
N PHE A 201 3.28 -13.60 6.16
CA PHE A 201 4.75 -13.60 6.21
C PHE A 201 5.23 -14.33 7.47
N ASP A 202 6.13 -15.29 7.26
CA ASP A 202 6.81 -16.00 8.33
C ASP A 202 8.15 -15.34 8.66
N LYS A 203 8.49 -15.32 9.98
CA LYS A 203 9.74 -14.71 10.50
C LYS A 203 10.93 -15.66 10.39
#